data_37a0bf0a222625b43a4e5de188491725
#
_entry.id   37a0bf0a222625b43a4e5de188491725
#
_cell.length_a   1.000
_cell.length_b   1.000
_cell.length_c   1.000
_cell.angle_alpha   90.00
_cell.angle_beta   90.00
_cell.angle_gamma   90.00
#
_symmetry.space_group_name_H-M   'P 1'
#
loop_
_entity.id
_entity.type
_entity.pdbx_description
1 polymer ?
#
loop_
_entity_poly.entity_id
_entity_poly.type
_entity_poly.pdbx_seq_one_letter_code
_entity_poly.pdbx_strand_id
1 'polypeptide(L)'
;MRKSFCSLISFLLFSLLACGAASAHWYVAPTGNDANNGSKRKPLKTIAAALQRVNPGDTVFLREGSYGEFVVPTRSGKPGKMITLKSYPGEIAKIDGSDLYVKGWGNALVQVNNIDYMQFENLHICHAHDSDRKSTRLNSSHIM
;
A
#
# COMPACT_ATOMS: atom_id res chain seq x y z
N MET A 1 -20.54 -24.55 63.97
CA MET A 1 -21.62 -24.45 62.98
C MET A 1 -21.70 -23.04 62.46
N ARG A 2 -21.44 -22.84 61.26
CA ARG A 2 -21.99 -21.95 60.22
C ARG A 2 -20.91 -21.60 59.21
N LYS A 3 -21.11 -22.13 58.08
CA LYS A 3 -20.30 -21.97 56.89
C LYS A 3 -20.51 -20.59 56.30
N SER A 4 -19.46 -19.76 56.32
CA SER A 4 -19.48 -18.53 55.55
C SER A 4 -19.06 -18.83 54.14
N PHE A 5 -20.02 -18.71 53.27
CA PHE A 5 -19.81 -18.74 51.82
C PHE A 5 -19.06 -17.45 51.41
N CYS A 6 -17.79 -17.58 51.18
CA CYS A 6 -17.04 -16.52 50.53
C CYS A 6 -17.35 -16.60 49.04
N SER A 7 -18.23 -15.72 48.59
CA SER A 7 -18.54 -15.51 47.17
C SER A 7 -17.32 -14.94 46.50
N LEU A 8 -16.60 -15.79 45.79
CA LEU A 8 -15.56 -15.38 44.85
C LEU A 8 -16.24 -14.72 43.63
N ILE A 9 -16.39 -13.43 43.74
CA ILE A 9 -16.70 -12.62 42.57
C ILE A 9 -15.45 -12.63 41.72
N SER A 10 -15.43 -13.54 40.76
CA SER A 10 -14.47 -13.56 39.69
C SER A 10 -14.67 -12.29 38.84
N PHE A 11 -13.92 -11.27 39.15
CA PHE A 11 -13.76 -10.15 38.27
C PHE A 11 -13.04 -10.65 37.03
N LEU A 12 -13.84 -11.09 36.07
CA LEU A 12 -13.39 -11.32 34.72
C LEU A 12 -13.03 -9.94 34.15
N LEU A 13 -11.77 -9.57 34.38
CA LEU A 13 -11.15 -8.42 33.73
C LEU A 13 -11.13 -8.76 32.24
N PHE A 14 -12.20 -8.40 31.55
CA PHE A 14 -12.25 -8.38 30.10
C PHE A 14 -11.28 -7.28 29.66
N SER A 15 -10.01 -7.66 29.62
CA SER A 15 -8.98 -6.85 28.98
C SER A 15 -9.39 -6.70 27.53
N LEU A 16 -10.09 -5.59 27.26
CA LEU A 16 -10.34 -5.14 25.89
C LEU A 16 -8.97 -4.85 25.29
N LEU A 17 -8.37 -5.89 24.73
CA LEU A 17 -7.18 -5.76 23.91
C LEU A 17 -7.63 -4.92 22.71
N ALA A 18 -7.46 -3.60 22.83
CA ALA A 18 -7.46 -2.71 21.68
C ALA A 18 -6.31 -3.18 20.80
N CYS A 19 -6.60 -4.14 19.94
CA CYS A 19 -5.71 -4.54 18.85
C CYS A 19 -5.64 -3.32 17.93
N GLY A 20 -4.81 -2.36 18.30
CA GLY A 20 -4.39 -1.33 17.38
C GLY A 20 -3.76 -2.07 16.20
N ALA A 21 -4.44 -2.09 15.06
CA ALA A 21 -3.92 -2.71 13.87
C ALA A 21 -2.53 -2.12 13.62
N ALA A 22 -1.49 -2.92 13.89
CA ALA A 22 -0.13 -2.55 13.60
C ALA A 22 -0.05 -2.31 12.10
N SER A 23 0.55 -1.20 11.68
CA SER A 23 0.78 -0.93 10.26
C SER A 23 1.65 -2.04 9.69
N ALA A 24 1.16 -2.68 8.64
CA ALA A 24 1.90 -3.71 7.94
C ALA A 24 2.79 -3.10 6.85
N HIS A 25 3.89 -3.79 6.58
CA HIS A 25 4.77 -3.46 5.47
C HIS A 25 4.67 -4.54 4.40
N TRP A 26 4.30 -4.10 3.21
CA TRP A 26 4.18 -4.94 2.03
C TRP A 26 5.36 -4.68 1.11
N TYR A 27 5.93 -5.72 0.54
CA TYR A 27 7.06 -5.59 -0.38
C TYR A 27 6.67 -6.12 -1.75
N VAL A 28 6.98 -5.35 -2.78
CA VAL A 28 6.75 -5.68 -4.18
C VAL A 28 8.08 -5.63 -4.91
N ALA A 29 8.34 -6.62 -5.75
CA ALA A 29 9.54 -6.68 -6.58
C ALA A 29 9.20 -7.28 -7.95
N PRO A 30 9.81 -6.83 -9.05
CA PRO A 30 9.56 -7.41 -10.38
C PRO A 30 9.84 -8.91 -10.45
N THR A 31 10.78 -9.38 -9.62
CA THR A 31 11.14 -10.80 -9.47
C THR A 31 10.28 -11.56 -8.45
N GLY A 32 9.27 -10.90 -7.87
CA GLY A 32 8.39 -11.48 -6.88
C GLY A 32 7.34 -12.43 -7.46
N ASN A 33 6.43 -12.86 -6.60
CA ASN A 33 5.29 -13.69 -6.99
C ASN A 33 4.07 -13.28 -6.16
N ASP A 34 2.92 -13.10 -6.81
CA ASP A 34 1.68 -12.66 -6.14
C ASP A 34 1.05 -13.74 -5.24
N ALA A 35 1.51 -14.99 -5.34
CA ALA A 35 1.19 -16.04 -4.37
C ALA A 35 1.96 -15.91 -3.05
N ASN A 36 2.99 -15.07 -2.99
CA ASN A 36 3.76 -14.81 -1.79
C ASN A 36 2.96 -14.01 -0.75
N ASN A 37 3.49 -13.98 0.46
CA ASN A 37 2.88 -13.24 1.58
C ASN A 37 3.21 -11.74 1.62
N GLY A 38 4.00 -11.22 0.66
CA GLY A 38 4.37 -9.80 0.60
C GLY A 38 5.42 -9.37 1.61
N SER A 39 6.12 -10.30 2.25
CA SER A 39 7.25 -9.97 3.13
C SER A 39 8.50 -9.59 2.33
N LYS A 40 9.49 -8.98 3.00
CA LYS A 40 10.76 -8.60 2.37
C LYS A 40 11.49 -9.76 1.69
N ARG A 41 11.37 -10.98 2.24
CA ARG A 41 12.01 -12.20 1.68
C ARG A 41 11.16 -12.87 0.61
N LYS A 42 9.84 -12.68 0.65
CA LYS A 42 8.87 -13.23 -0.30
C LYS A 42 7.95 -12.11 -0.79
N PRO A 43 8.49 -11.20 -1.64
CA PRO A 43 7.74 -10.06 -2.14
C PRO A 43 6.66 -10.49 -3.13
N LEU A 44 5.65 -9.66 -3.26
CA LEU A 44 4.66 -9.75 -4.33
C LEU A 44 5.32 -9.33 -5.65
N LYS A 45 4.71 -9.70 -6.76
CA LYS A 45 5.18 -9.30 -8.08
C LYS A 45 4.58 -7.99 -8.54
N THR A 46 3.29 -7.79 -8.29
CA THR A 46 2.55 -6.63 -8.79
C THR A 46 2.14 -5.65 -7.69
N ILE A 47 2.09 -4.38 -8.05
CA ILE A 47 1.58 -3.32 -7.17
C ILE A 47 0.09 -3.55 -6.92
N ALA A 48 -0.65 -3.99 -7.94
CA ALA A 48 -2.07 -4.29 -7.82
C ALA A 48 -2.36 -5.34 -6.73
N ALA A 49 -1.57 -6.41 -6.66
CA ALA A 49 -1.72 -7.45 -5.63
C ALA A 49 -1.46 -6.90 -4.20
N ALA A 50 -0.52 -5.97 -4.07
CA ALA A 50 -0.28 -5.30 -2.79
C ALA A 50 -1.45 -4.39 -2.41
N LEU A 51 -1.92 -3.56 -3.35
CA LEU A 51 -3.00 -2.60 -3.11
C LEU A 51 -4.34 -3.26 -2.75
N GLN A 52 -4.56 -4.51 -3.18
CA GLN A 52 -5.73 -5.30 -2.77
C GLN A 52 -5.66 -5.78 -1.31
N ARG A 53 -4.47 -5.88 -0.74
CA ARG A 53 -4.22 -6.44 0.60
C ARG A 53 -4.00 -5.39 1.68
N VAL A 54 -3.65 -4.16 1.31
CA VAL A 54 -3.37 -3.09 2.27
C VAL A 54 -4.56 -2.71 3.12
N ASN A 55 -4.28 -2.29 4.34
CA ASN A 55 -5.22 -1.67 5.25
C ASN A 55 -4.79 -0.24 5.58
N PRO A 56 -5.69 0.60 6.11
CA PRO A 56 -5.32 1.94 6.55
C PRO A 56 -4.13 1.95 7.51
N GLY A 57 -3.09 2.70 7.16
CA GLY A 57 -1.83 2.78 7.90
C GLY A 57 -0.70 1.90 7.34
N ASP A 58 -0.97 1.04 6.36
CA ASP A 58 0.04 0.18 5.77
C ASP A 58 0.95 0.93 4.80
N THR A 59 2.16 0.41 4.65
CA THR A 59 3.14 0.91 3.69
C THR A 59 3.51 -0.17 2.69
N VAL A 60 3.44 0.17 1.40
CA VAL A 60 3.90 -0.68 0.29
C VAL A 60 5.25 -0.18 -0.18
N PHE A 61 6.26 -1.02 -0.07
CA PHE A 61 7.61 -0.77 -0.55
C PHE A 61 7.83 -1.42 -1.92
N LEU A 62 8.10 -0.60 -2.91
CA LEU A 62 8.50 -1.05 -4.23
C LEU A 62 10.02 -1.20 -4.29
N ARG A 63 10.49 -2.40 -4.60
CA ARG A 63 11.90 -2.68 -4.81
C ARG A 63 12.34 -2.12 -6.17
N GLU A 64 13.64 -1.96 -6.33
CA GLU A 64 14.23 -1.50 -7.58
C GLU A 64 13.73 -2.32 -8.78
N GLY A 65 13.39 -1.59 -9.85
CA GLY A 65 12.99 -2.18 -11.13
C GLY A 65 11.88 -1.39 -11.82
N SER A 66 11.41 -1.94 -12.93
CA SER A 66 10.34 -1.37 -13.75
C SER A 66 9.05 -2.16 -13.59
N TYR A 67 7.97 -1.43 -13.35
CA TYR A 67 6.62 -1.96 -13.17
C TYR A 67 5.74 -1.46 -14.32
N GLY A 68 5.44 -2.35 -15.26
CA GLY A 68 4.57 -2.09 -16.40
C GLY A 68 3.11 -2.33 -16.06
N GLU A 69 2.56 -1.56 -15.13
CA GLU A 69 1.16 -1.72 -14.70
C GLU A 69 0.53 -0.38 -14.30
N PHE A 70 -0.80 -0.32 -14.37
CA PHE A 70 -1.55 0.81 -13.81
C PHE A 70 -1.63 0.69 -12.29
N VAL A 71 -1.36 1.79 -11.60
CA VAL A 71 -1.54 1.89 -10.16
C VAL A 71 -2.96 2.39 -9.88
N VAL A 72 -3.83 1.45 -9.53
CA VAL A 72 -5.24 1.73 -9.24
C VAL A 72 -5.54 1.29 -7.81
N PRO A 73 -5.43 2.20 -6.84
CA PRO A 73 -5.80 1.88 -5.47
C PRO A 73 -7.28 1.53 -5.36
N THR A 74 -7.58 0.52 -4.55
CA THR A 74 -8.94 0.02 -4.33
C THR A 74 -9.46 0.32 -2.92
N ARG A 75 -8.59 0.84 -2.05
CA ARG A 75 -8.92 1.13 -0.65
C ARG A 75 -8.38 2.49 -0.24
N SER A 76 -9.17 3.22 0.52
CA SER A 76 -8.78 4.46 1.18
C SER A 76 -8.07 4.18 2.51
N GLY A 77 -7.17 5.09 2.89
CA GLY A 77 -6.66 5.17 4.24
C GLY A 77 -7.71 5.75 5.19
N LYS A 78 -7.26 6.27 6.32
CA LYS A 78 -8.07 6.97 7.32
C LYS A 78 -7.29 8.16 7.89
N PRO A 79 -7.95 9.11 8.54
CA PRO A 79 -7.26 10.19 9.25
C PRO A 79 -6.19 9.61 10.21
N GLY A 80 -4.94 10.05 10.06
CA GLY A 80 -3.80 9.55 10.84
C GLY A 80 -3.32 8.14 10.49
N LYS A 81 -3.94 7.46 9.52
CA LYS A 81 -3.56 6.12 9.04
C LYS A 81 -3.57 6.08 7.51
N MET A 82 -2.65 6.83 6.91
CA MET A 82 -2.51 6.88 5.46
C MET A 82 -1.98 5.55 4.91
N ILE A 83 -2.42 5.17 3.72
CA ILE A 83 -1.78 4.11 2.95
C ILE A 83 -0.64 4.76 2.17
N THR A 84 0.57 4.26 2.32
CA THR A 84 1.76 4.83 1.66
C THR A 84 2.31 3.86 0.63
N LEU A 85 2.48 4.32 -0.60
CA LEU A 85 3.18 3.60 -1.67
C LEU A 85 4.48 4.33 -1.97
N LYS A 86 5.62 3.65 -1.81
CA LYS A 86 6.93 4.29 -2.00
C LYS A 86 8.01 3.32 -2.45
N SER A 87 9.05 3.87 -3.08
CA SER A 87 10.27 3.10 -3.32
C SER A 87 10.92 2.66 -2.02
N TYR A 88 11.53 1.50 -2.02
CA TYR A 88 12.34 1.06 -0.90
C TYR A 88 13.53 2.03 -0.71
N PRO A 89 13.92 2.36 0.53
CA PRO A 89 15.02 3.30 0.79
C PRO A 89 16.29 2.93 0.04
N GLY A 90 16.84 3.89 -0.71
CA GLY A 90 18.04 3.71 -1.54
C GLY A 90 17.80 3.02 -2.88
N GLU A 91 16.58 2.64 -3.21
CA GLU A 91 16.21 1.99 -4.47
C GLU A 91 15.31 2.91 -5.31
N ILE A 92 15.29 2.69 -6.62
CA ILE A 92 14.44 3.43 -7.55
C ILE A 92 13.44 2.48 -8.19
N ALA A 93 12.18 2.65 -7.85
CA ALA A 93 11.07 1.96 -8.50
C ALA A 93 10.52 2.85 -9.63
N LYS A 94 10.44 2.29 -10.84
CA LYS A 94 9.88 2.97 -12.02
C LYS A 94 8.53 2.37 -12.36
N ILE A 95 7.51 3.21 -12.44
CA ILE A 95 6.22 2.83 -13.01
C ILE A 95 6.28 3.25 -14.48
N ASP A 96 6.32 2.27 -15.37
CA ASP A 96 6.58 2.47 -16.78
C ASP A 96 5.35 2.16 -17.61
N GLY A 97 4.87 3.15 -18.34
CA GLY A 97 3.70 3.03 -19.22
C GLY A 97 4.03 2.71 -20.67
N SER A 98 5.31 2.43 -21.02
CA SER A 98 5.73 2.24 -22.42
C SER A 98 4.93 1.16 -23.16
N ASP A 99 4.59 0.08 -22.47
CA ASP A 99 3.85 -1.06 -23.02
C ASP A 99 2.35 -1.01 -22.70
N LEU A 100 1.90 0.01 -21.96
CA LEU A 100 0.52 0.15 -21.51
C LEU A 100 -0.29 1.06 -22.44
N TYR A 101 -0.42 0.66 -23.72
CA TYR A 101 -1.25 1.41 -24.66
C TYR A 101 -2.72 1.05 -24.47
N VAL A 102 -3.51 1.97 -23.94
CA VAL A 102 -4.98 1.87 -23.98
C VAL A 102 -5.53 2.98 -24.86
N LYS A 103 -6.14 2.57 -25.97
CA LYS A 103 -6.74 3.46 -26.95
C LYS A 103 -7.98 4.15 -26.36
N GLY A 104 -7.90 5.45 -26.18
CA GLY A 104 -9.02 6.30 -25.76
C GLY A 104 -9.06 6.59 -24.25
N TRP A 105 -9.28 7.86 -23.91
CA TRP A 105 -9.32 8.48 -22.57
C TRP A 105 -7.97 8.47 -21.85
N GLY A 106 -7.48 9.66 -21.54
CA GLY A 106 -6.21 9.91 -20.85
C GLY A 106 -5.95 8.95 -19.69
N ASN A 107 -5.21 7.88 -19.98
CA ASN A 107 -4.93 6.85 -19.00
C ASN A 107 -3.71 7.27 -18.18
N ALA A 108 -3.98 7.94 -17.09
CA ALA A 108 -2.95 8.17 -16.08
C ALA A 108 -2.45 6.81 -15.56
N LEU A 109 -1.14 6.65 -15.46
CA LEU A 109 -0.53 5.45 -14.87
C LEU A 109 -0.94 5.26 -13.40
N VAL A 110 -1.18 6.36 -12.70
CA VAL A 110 -1.70 6.36 -11.35
C VAL A 110 -3.13 6.94 -11.38
N GLN A 111 -4.11 6.11 -11.09
CA GLN A 111 -5.53 6.48 -11.14
C GLN A 111 -6.11 6.47 -9.72
N VAL A 112 -6.29 7.65 -9.16
CA VAL A 112 -6.83 7.82 -7.80
C VAL A 112 -8.26 8.32 -7.92
N ASN A 113 -9.21 7.39 -8.00
CA ASN A 113 -10.63 7.71 -8.09
C ASN A 113 -11.34 7.35 -6.78
N ASN A 114 -11.93 8.35 -6.11
CA ASN A 114 -12.63 8.17 -4.83
C ASN A 114 -11.77 7.50 -3.75
N ILE A 115 -10.49 7.83 -3.72
CA ILE A 115 -9.52 7.33 -2.75
C ILE A 115 -9.01 8.49 -1.91
N ASP A 116 -9.17 8.36 -0.59
CA ASP A 116 -8.70 9.34 0.39
C ASP A 116 -7.54 8.79 1.21
N TYR A 117 -6.76 9.67 1.79
CA TYR A 117 -5.66 9.34 2.72
C TYR A 117 -4.66 8.33 2.14
N MET A 118 -4.22 8.59 0.90
CA MET A 118 -3.15 7.85 0.25
C MET A 118 -1.96 8.77 -0.02
N GLN A 119 -0.77 8.25 0.15
CA GLN A 119 0.49 8.95 -0.03
C GLN A 119 1.39 8.20 -1.01
N PHE A 120 2.03 8.94 -1.92
CA PHE A 120 3.00 8.43 -2.88
C PHE A 120 4.33 9.12 -2.64
N GLU A 121 5.40 8.33 -2.47
CA GLU A 121 6.73 8.87 -2.18
C GLU A 121 7.80 8.23 -3.05
N ASN A 122 8.73 9.05 -3.55
CA ASN A 122 9.94 8.60 -4.25
C ASN A 122 9.67 7.63 -5.42
N LEU A 123 8.55 7.80 -6.13
CA LEU A 123 8.21 7.00 -7.30
C LEU A 123 8.66 7.72 -8.57
N HIS A 124 9.26 6.98 -9.48
CA HIS A 124 9.60 7.46 -10.81
C HIS A 124 8.53 6.98 -11.80
N ILE A 125 7.75 7.90 -12.33
CA ILE A 125 6.73 7.60 -13.33
C ILE A 125 7.27 8.04 -14.69
N CYS A 126 7.32 7.11 -15.64
CA CYS A 126 7.80 7.37 -16.98
C CYS A 126 6.84 6.80 -18.03
N HIS A 127 6.88 7.39 -19.22
CA HIS A 127 6.03 7.02 -20.36
C HIS A 127 4.52 6.99 -20.01
N ALA A 128 4.09 7.87 -19.11
CA ALA A 128 2.69 8.19 -18.97
C ALA A 128 2.23 8.77 -20.30
N HIS A 129 1.35 8.10 -21.01
CA HIS A 129 0.94 8.44 -22.37
C HIS A 129 0.04 9.67 -22.37
N ASP A 130 0.63 10.82 -22.25
CA ASP A 130 0.13 12.07 -22.82
C ASP A 130 1.19 12.55 -23.82
N SER A 131 0.79 13.27 -24.83
CA SER A 131 1.58 13.70 -25.98
C SER A 131 2.86 14.50 -25.67
N ASP A 132 3.24 14.59 -24.42
CA ASP A 132 4.45 15.28 -23.95
C ASP A 132 5.40 14.29 -23.26
N ARG A 133 6.50 13.99 -23.92
CA ARG A 133 7.55 13.04 -23.54
C ARG A 133 8.38 13.49 -22.33
N LYS A 134 7.76 13.88 -21.23
CA LYS A 134 8.46 14.28 -20.02
C LYS A 134 8.28 13.27 -18.91
N SER A 135 9.38 12.66 -18.51
CA SER A 135 9.49 11.89 -17.27
C SER A 135 9.17 12.78 -16.08
N THR A 136 8.15 12.44 -15.32
CA THR A 136 7.79 13.19 -14.11
C THR A 136 8.22 12.39 -12.87
N ARG A 137 9.08 13.00 -12.07
CA ARG A 137 9.44 12.46 -10.75
C ARG A 137 8.45 13.00 -9.72
N LEU A 138 7.63 12.11 -9.17
CA LEU A 138 6.80 12.46 -8.02
C LEU A 138 7.66 12.44 -6.75
N ASN A 139 7.95 13.62 -6.24
CA ASN A 139 8.61 13.79 -4.95
C ASN A 139 7.56 14.28 -3.97
N SER A 140 7.20 13.43 -3.02
CA SER A 140 6.23 13.65 -1.93
C SER A 140 5.06 14.58 -2.29
N SER A 141 4.05 14.06 -2.96
CA SER A 141 2.77 14.75 -3.09
C SER A 141 1.80 14.21 -2.06
N HIS A 142 1.42 15.06 -1.12
CA HIS A 142 0.22 14.88 -0.33
C HIS A 142 -0.98 15.01 -1.27
N ILE A 143 -1.64 13.90 -1.56
CA ILE A 143 -2.99 13.95 -2.14
C ILE A 143 -3.95 13.78 -0.96
N MET A 144 -4.46 14.88 -0.55
CA MET A 144 -5.59 14.92 0.37
C MET A 144 -6.89 14.82 -0.40
#